data_4ba52e134ed464500e3dbae9437732e3
#
_entry.id   4ba52e134ed464500e3dbae9437732e3
#
_cell.length_a   1.000
_cell.length_b   1.000
_cell.length_c   1.000
_cell.angle_alpha   90.00
_cell.angle_beta   90.00
_cell.angle_gamma   90.00
#
_symmetry.space_group_name_H-M   'P 1'
#
loop_
_entity.id
_entity.type
_entity.pdbx_description
1 polymer ?
#
loop_
_entity_poly.entity_id
_entity_poly.type
_entity_poly.pdbx_seq_one_letter_code
_entity_poly.pdbx_strand_id
1 'polypeptide(L)'
;QMCIRDSIKDDEGLKKCLTSESRVIFILYGDICNIPDIVETVKSSGKIAMVHIDLIAGLSSKEIAVDFIQKYTKADGIITTKPALIKRAKELGLYTILRLFVIDSMAYSNIEHQLRTAKPDLIEVLPALMPKVLAKVCKLSTVPVIAGGLVSDKEDVMALLQAGVVSISSTNEKIWFL
;
A
#
# COMPACT_ATOMS: atom_id res chain seq x y z
N GLN A 1 6.70 -0.34 18.37
CA GLN A 1 5.94 -1.03 17.30
C GLN A 1 6.28 -0.34 15.99
N MET A 2 7.00 -1.02 15.10
CA MET A 2 7.48 -0.39 13.88
C MET A 2 6.33 0.01 12.96
N CYS A 3 6.30 1.29 12.62
CA CYS A 3 5.29 1.88 11.73
C CYS A 3 5.74 1.89 10.27
N ILE A 4 6.59 0.94 9.86
CA ILE A 4 7.13 0.83 8.51
C ILE A 4 6.51 -0.37 7.80
N ARG A 5 6.19 -0.19 6.52
CA ARG A 5 5.73 -1.23 5.60
C ARG A 5 6.78 -1.43 4.53
N ASP A 6 7.35 -2.62 4.47
CA ASP A 6 8.29 -2.95 3.43
C ASP A 6 7.58 -3.04 2.09
N SER A 7 8.03 -2.28 1.12
CA SER A 7 7.50 -2.29 -0.24
C SER A 7 8.53 -2.94 -1.16
N ILE A 8 8.25 -4.14 -1.62
CA ILE A 8 9.16 -4.93 -2.45
C ILE A 8 8.89 -4.72 -3.94
N LYS A 9 9.94 -4.53 -4.71
CA LYS A 9 9.89 -4.23 -6.16
C LYS A 9 10.63 -5.27 -7.02
N ASP A 10 11.23 -6.27 -6.38
CA ASP A 10 12.01 -7.34 -7.02
C ASP A 10 12.24 -8.50 -6.05
N ASP A 11 12.83 -9.58 -6.56
CA ASP A 11 13.14 -10.79 -5.79
C ASP A 11 14.21 -10.59 -4.72
N GLU A 12 15.08 -9.59 -4.88
CA GLU A 12 16.06 -9.23 -3.85
C GLU A 12 15.37 -8.61 -2.64
N GLY A 13 14.45 -7.67 -2.88
CA GLY A 13 13.60 -7.10 -1.84
C GLY A 13 12.73 -8.17 -1.17
N LEU A 14 12.20 -9.14 -1.92
CA LEU A 14 11.46 -10.26 -1.36
C LEU A 14 12.31 -11.04 -0.34
N LYS A 15 13.54 -11.41 -0.68
CA LYS A 15 14.43 -12.14 0.24
C LYS A 15 14.72 -11.34 1.50
N LYS A 16 14.97 -10.04 1.38
CA LYS A 16 15.28 -9.15 2.51
C LYS A 16 14.08 -8.92 3.42
N CYS A 17 12.88 -8.72 2.87
CA CYS A 17 11.71 -8.46 3.69
C CYS A 17 11.31 -9.65 4.58
N LEU A 18 11.75 -10.87 4.25
CA LEU A 18 11.50 -12.04 5.10
C LEU A 18 12.20 -11.94 6.46
N THR A 19 13.33 -11.22 6.55
CA THR A 19 14.12 -11.02 7.76
C THR A 19 13.80 -9.72 8.50
N SER A 20 13.02 -8.83 7.91
CA SER A 20 12.61 -7.57 8.54
C SER A 20 11.58 -7.81 9.64
N GLU A 21 11.43 -6.83 10.54
CA GLU A 21 10.38 -6.86 11.59
C GLU A 21 8.99 -6.44 11.06
N SER A 22 8.91 -5.92 9.84
CA SER A 22 7.63 -5.55 9.22
C SER A 22 6.70 -6.75 9.11
N ARG A 23 5.47 -6.59 9.59
CA ARG A 23 4.43 -7.61 9.49
C ARG A 23 3.62 -7.54 8.21
N VAL A 24 3.63 -6.39 7.56
CA VAL A 24 2.84 -6.16 6.33
C VAL A 24 3.80 -5.81 5.20
N ILE A 25 3.72 -6.58 4.13
CA ILE A 25 4.55 -6.42 2.94
C ILE A 25 3.68 -5.94 1.79
N PHE A 26 4.10 -4.85 1.14
CA PHE A 26 3.50 -4.33 -0.08
C PHE A 26 4.25 -4.88 -1.28
N ILE A 27 3.58 -5.67 -2.11
CA ILE A 27 4.15 -6.31 -3.30
C ILE A 27 3.87 -5.42 -4.50
N LEU A 28 4.92 -4.81 -5.05
CA LEU A 28 4.86 -3.83 -6.14
C LEU A 28 5.37 -4.38 -7.48
N TYR A 29 5.55 -5.68 -7.63
CA TYR A 29 6.11 -6.30 -8.81
C TYR A 29 5.54 -7.70 -9.04
N GLY A 30 5.85 -8.24 -10.19
CA GLY A 30 5.42 -9.56 -10.60
C GLY A 30 4.46 -9.53 -11.79
N ASP A 31 4.02 -10.68 -12.18
CA ASP A 31 3.07 -10.89 -13.26
C ASP A 31 2.07 -12.00 -12.91
N ILE A 32 1.10 -12.23 -13.78
CA ILE A 32 0.06 -13.26 -13.56
C ILE A 32 0.62 -14.66 -13.39
N CYS A 33 1.85 -14.93 -13.88
CA CYS A 33 2.46 -16.26 -13.80
C CYS A 33 3.18 -16.49 -12.46
N ASN A 34 3.72 -15.44 -11.83
CA ASN A 34 4.56 -15.58 -10.63
C ASN A 34 3.96 -14.93 -9.36
N ILE A 35 2.94 -14.10 -9.48
CA ILE A 35 2.36 -13.44 -8.29
C ILE A 35 1.83 -14.44 -7.24
N PRO A 36 1.26 -15.61 -7.59
CA PRO A 36 0.89 -16.60 -6.59
C PRO A 36 2.08 -17.08 -5.74
N ASP A 37 3.23 -17.32 -6.35
CA ASP A 37 4.43 -17.80 -5.67
C ASP A 37 5.08 -16.71 -4.80
N ILE A 38 5.09 -15.47 -5.27
CA ILE A 38 5.57 -14.31 -4.49
C ILE A 38 4.72 -14.15 -3.23
N VAL A 39 3.39 -14.17 -3.36
CA VAL A 39 2.46 -14.08 -2.23
C VAL A 39 2.66 -15.25 -1.27
N GLU A 40 2.76 -16.48 -1.78
CA GLU A 40 2.98 -17.68 -0.95
C GLU A 40 4.27 -17.56 -0.13
N THR A 41 5.34 -17.05 -0.73
CA THR A 41 6.62 -16.85 -0.03
C THR A 41 6.46 -15.86 1.14
N VAL A 42 5.77 -14.75 0.95
CA VAL A 42 5.48 -13.78 2.01
C VAL A 42 4.60 -14.41 3.09
N LYS A 43 3.54 -15.11 2.71
CA LYS A 43 2.61 -15.76 3.64
C LYS A 43 3.26 -16.84 4.47
N SER A 44 4.13 -17.65 3.87
CA SER A 44 4.87 -18.72 4.57
C SER A 44 5.83 -18.19 5.64
N SER A 45 6.24 -16.92 5.56
CA SER A 45 7.01 -16.25 6.62
C SER A 45 6.14 -15.68 7.76
N GLY A 46 4.83 -15.90 7.74
CA GLY A 46 3.88 -15.41 8.75
C GLY A 46 3.50 -13.93 8.59
N LYS A 47 3.80 -13.34 7.44
CA LYS A 47 3.53 -11.92 7.15
C LYS A 47 2.22 -11.73 6.38
N ILE A 48 1.71 -10.51 6.38
CA ILE A 48 0.54 -10.06 5.64
C ILE A 48 0.99 -9.60 4.26
N ALA A 49 0.37 -10.14 3.21
CA ALA A 49 0.68 -9.82 1.82
C ALA A 49 -0.38 -8.90 1.21
N MET A 50 0.01 -7.67 0.87
CA MET A 50 -0.82 -6.68 0.17
C MET A 50 -0.29 -6.51 -1.25
N VAL A 51 -1.09 -6.87 -2.26
CA VAL A 51 -0.68 -6.81 -3.68
C VAL A 51 -1.09 -5.49 -4.30
N HIS A 52 -0.14 -4.75 -4.87
CA HIS A 52 -0.44 -3.57 -5.68
C HIS A 52 -0.92 -4.03 -7.06
N ILE A 53 -2.22 -4.22 -7.19
CA ILE A 53 -2.83 -4.89 -8.35
C ILE A 53 -2.58 -4.15 -9.67
N ASP A 54 -2.45 -2.81 -9.64
CA ASP A 54 -2.19 -2.00 -10.83
C ASP A 54 -0.78 -2.22 -11.42
N LEU A 55 0.15 -2.82 -10.64
CA LEU A 55 1.55 -3.03 -11.02
C LEU A 55 1.85 -4.49 -11.40
N ILE A 56 0.88 -5.39 -11.31
CA ILE A 56 1.07 -6.79 -11.70
C ILE A 56 0.87 -6.93 -13.20
N ALA A 57 1.93 -7.29 -13.91
CA ALA A 57 1.90 -7.43 -15.36
C ALA A 57 0.90 -8.52 -15.79
N GLY A 58 0.11 -8.21 -16.81
CA GLY A 58 -0.91 -9.12 -17.34
C GLY A 58 -2.28 -9.03 -16.66
N LEU A 59 -2.41 -8.36 -15.51
CA LEU A 59 -3.71 -8.06 -14.93
C LEU A 59 -4.35 -6.83 -15.61
N SER A 60 -5.66 -6.92 -15.80
CA SER A 60 -6.44 -5.80 -16.33
C SER A 60 -6.79 -4.78 -15.23
N SER A 61 -7.30 -3.60 -15.64
CA SER A 61 -7.85 -2.62 -14.71
C SER A 61 -9.33 -2.86 -14.37
N LYS A 62 -9.81 -4.08 -14.57
CA LYS A 62 -11.22 -4.49 -14.35
C LYS A 62 -11.33 -5.34 -13.10
N GLU A 63 -12.54 -5.46 -12.57
CA GLU A 63 -12.86 -6.23 -11.36
C GLU A 63 -12.40 -7.69 -11.41
N ILE A 64 -12.38 -8.30 -12.60
CA ILE A 64 -11.88 -9.67 -12.79
C ILE A 64 -10.43 -9.86 -12.31
N ALA A 65 -9.61 -8.79 -12.30
CA ALA A 65 -8.27 -8.86 -11.75
C ALA A 65 -8.27 -9.06 -10.23
N VAL A 66 -9.26 -8.49 -9.54
CA VAL A 66 -9.44 -8.70 -8.09
C VAL A 66 -9.91 -10.13 -7.83
N ASP A 67 -10.84 -10.64 -8.64
CA ASP A 67 -11.29 -12.04 -8.55
C ASP A 67 -10.10 -13.01 -8.75
N PHE A 68 -9.19 -12.69 -9.69
CA PHE A 68 -7.97 -13.47 -9.89
C PHE A 68 -7.09 -13.50 -8.64
N ILE A 69 -6.79 -12.34 -8.05
CA ILE A 69 -5.97 -12.27 -6.82
C ILE A 69 -6.62 -13.08 -5.70
N GLN A 70 -7.91 -12.92 -5.46
CA GLN A 70 -8.63 -13.63 -4.42
C GLN A 70 -8.65 -15.15 -4.64
N LYS A 71 -8.85 -15.60 -5.88
CA LYS A 71 -9.01 -17.01 -6.22
C LYS A 71 -7.71 -17.78 -6.31
N TYR A 72 -6.67 -17.13 -6.86
CA TYR A 72 -5.41 -17.81 -7.24
C TYR A 72 -4.22 -17.46 -6.37
N THR A 73 -4.39 -16.55 -5.39
CA THR A 73 -3.34 -16.21 -4.44
C THR A 73 -3.88 -16.28 -3.00
N LYS A 74 -2.96 -16.28 -2.03
CA LYS A 74 -3.28 -16.16 -0.60
C LYS A 74 -3.12 -14.73 -0.09
N ALA A 75 -3.21 -13.72 -0.97
CA ALA A 75 -3.10 -12.33 -0.58
C ALA A 75 -4.17 -11.95 0.44
N ASP A 76 -3.79 -11.16 1.44
CA ASP A 76 -4.70 -10.64 2.44
C ASP A 76 -5.47 -9.41 1.94
N GLY A 77 -4.94 -8.70 0.95
CA GLY A 77 -5.58 -7.53 0.38
C GLY A 77 -4.88 -6.97 -0.84
N ILE A 78 -5.42 -5.85 -1.32
CA ILE A 78 -4.91 -5.14 -2.49
C ILE A 78 -4.61 -3.68 -2.19
N ILE A 79 -3.68 -3.14 -2.98
CA ILE A 79 -3.44 -1.70 -3.12
C ILE A 79 -3.79 -1.33 -4.55
N THR A 80 -4.54 -0.27 -4.75
CA THR A 80 -4.90 0.22 -6.08
C THR A 80 -5.19 1.71 -6.08
N THR A 81 -5.02 2.35 -7.22
CA THR A 81 -5.44 3.74 -7.46
C THR A 81 -6.91 3.85 -7.90
N LYS A 82 -7.59 2.71 -8.10
CA LYS A 82 -8.91 2.64 -8.74
C LYS A 82 -10.03 2.33 -7.74
N PRO A 83 -10.94 3.28 -7.45
CA PRO A 83 -12.06 3.08 -6.52
C PRO A 83 -12.96 1.87 -6.82
N ALA A 84 -13.15 1.52 -8.11
CA ALA A 84 -13.96 0.37 -8.49
C ALA A 84 -13.34 -0.96 -8.00
N LEU A 85 -12.00 -1.08 -8.05
CA LEU A 85 -11.31 -2.28 -7.56
C LEU A 85 -11.35 -2.39 -6.05
N ILE A 86 -11.36 -1.26 -5.32
CA ILE A 86 -11.57 -1.24 -3.86
C ILE A 86 -12.93 -1.84 -3.51
N LYS A 87 -13.99 -1.40 -4.19
CA LYS A 87 -15.35 -1.94 -3.97
C LYS A 87 -15.40 -3.45 -4.17
N ARG A 88 -14.86 -3.92 -5.30
CA ARG A 88 -14.83 -5.36 -5.61
C ARG A 88 -14.04 -6.16 -4.57
N ALA A 89 -12.88 -5.66 -4.15
CA ALA A 89 -12.06 -6.33 -3.13
C ALA A 89 -12.80 -6.46 -1.79
N LYS A 90 -13.54 -5.43 -1.38
CA LYS A 90 -14.36 -5.48 -0.16
C LYS A 90 -15.48 -6.52 -0.26
N GLU A 91 -16.15 -6.64 -1.40
CA GLU A 91 -17.16 -7.68 -1.63
C GLU A 91 -16.57 -9.08 -1.48
N LEU A 92 -15.30 -9.26 -1.83
CA LEU A 92 -14.57 -10.52 -1.73
C LEU A 92 -13.88 -10.75 -0.38
N GLY A 93 -14.04 -9.83 0.58
CA GLY A 93 -13.47 -9.93 1.92
C GLY A 93 -11.97 -9.63 2.01
N LEU A 94 -11.39 -8.98 1.01
CA LEU A 94 -9.99 -8.56 1.00
C LEU A 94 -9.82 -7.21 1.72
N TYR A 95 -8.70 -7.03 2.41
CA TYR A 95 -8.29 -5.71 2.89
C TYR A 95 -7.97 -4.78 1.72
N THR A 96 -8.23 -3.49 1.91
CA THR A 96 -8.13 -2.50 0.82
C THR A 96 -7.34 -1.27 1.22
N ILE A 97 -6.39 -0.89 0.35
CA ILE A 97 -5.65 0.37 0.44
C ILE A 97 -5.86 1.14 -0.86
N LEU A 98 -6.47 2.31 -0.77
CA LEU A 98 -6.59 3.22 -1.91
C LEU A 98 -5.34 4.11 -1.95
N ARG A 99 -4.57 4.03 -3.04
CA ARG A 99 -3.40 4.87 -3.28
C ARG A 99 -3.81 6.18 -3.95
N LEU A 100 -3.38 7.29 -3.36
CA LEU A 100 -3.67 8.65 -3.80
C LEU A 100 -2.39 9.42 -4.09
N PHE A 101 -2.30 10.02 -5.27
CA PHE A 101 -1.24 10.96 -5.61
C PHE A 101 -1.74 12.39 -5.38
N VAL A 102 -1.23 13.04 -4.35
CA VAL A 102 -1.63 14.40 -3.96
C VAL A 102 -0.57 15.39 -4.46
N ILE A 103 -0.63 15.70 -5.74
CA ILE A 103 0.35 16.53 -6.42
C ILE A 103 -0.11 17.99 -6.62
N ASP A 104 -1.40 18.24 -6.46
CA ASP A 104 -2.00 19.57 -6.61
C ASP A 104 -3.27 19.75 -5.77
N SER A 105 -3.84 20.95 -5.81
CA SER A 105 -5.05 21.29 -5.06
C SER A 105 -6.29 20.52 -5.50
N MET A 106 -6.37 20.13 -6.78
CA MET A 106 -7.48 19.35 -7.31
C MET A 106 -7.46 17.92 -6.74
N ALA A 107 -6.29 17.28 -6.76
CA ALA A 107 -6.10 15.97 -6.15
C ALA A 107 -6.44 16.00 -4.66
N TYR A 108 -5.99 17.02 -3.93
CA TYR A 108 -6.30 17.20 -2.52
C TYR A 108 -7.82 17.35 -2.28
N SER A 109 -8.51 18.21 -3.02
CA SER A 109 -9.94 18.44 -2.85
C SER A 109 -10.81 17.22 -3.20
N ASN A 110 -10.29 16.30 -3.99
CA ASN A 110 -11.00 15.08 -4.40
C ASN A 110 -10.90 13.92 -3.39
N ILE A 111 -10.07 14.05 -2.36
CA ILE A 111 -9.84 12.96 -1.37
C ILE A 111 -11.14 12.55 -0.68
N GLU A 112 -11.92 13.49 -0.17
CA GLU A 112 -13.19 13.18 0.51
C GLU A 112 -14.18 12.44 -0.38
N HIS A 113 -14.28 12.86 -1.65
CA HIS A 113 -15.16 12.19 -2.61
C HIS A 113 -14.72 10.76 -2.84
N GLN A 114 -13.43 10.52 -3.03
CA GLN A 114 -12.89 9.17 -3.23
C GLN A 114 -13.08 8.28 -1.99
N LEU A 115 -12.87 8.81 -0.78
CA LEU A 115 -13.11 8.09 0.47
C LEU A 115 -14.57 7.67 0.62
N ARG A 116 -15.53 8.58 0.36
CA ARG A 116 -16.97 8.27 0.41
C ARG A 116 -17.40 7.26 -0.63
N THR A 117 -16.79 7.32 -1.81
CA THR A 117 -17.16 6.46 -2.95
C THR A 117 -16.58 5.06 -2.82
N ALA A 118 -15.29 4.94 -2.51
CA ALA A 118 -14.59 3.67 -2.46
C ALA A 118 -14.70 2.98 -1.10
N LYS A 119 -14.73 3.75 -0.01
CA LYS A 119 -14.72 3.27 1.39
C LYS A 119 -13.58 2.27 1.65
N PRO A 120 -12.32 2.64 1.35
CA PRO A 120 -11.18 1.76 1.62
C PRO A 120 -10.99 1.56 3.12
N ASP A 121 -10.23 0.53 3.53
CA ASP A 121 -9.85 0.33 4.93
C ASP A 121 -8.73 1.30 5.34
N LEU A 122 -7.83 1.63 4.42
CA LEU A 122 -6.77 2.63 4.59
C LEU A 122 -6.57 3.41 3.28
N ILE A 123 -5.91 4.57 3.40
CA ILE A 123 -5.35 5.26 2.22
C ILE A 123 -3.83 5.33 2.31
N GLU A 124 -3.18 5.28 1.17
CA GLU A 124 -1.76 5.56 1.02
C GLU A 124 -1.58 6.81 0.18
N VAL A 125 -0.89 7.80 0.74
CA VAL A 125 -0.68 9.11 0.10
C VAL A 125 0.77 9.24 -0.37
N LEU A 126 0.94 9.60 -1.63
CA LEU A 126 2.22 9.89 -2.27
C LEU A 126 2.20 11.31 -2.87
N PRO A 127 3.35 12.01 -2.90
CA PRO A 127 4.61 11.69 -2.22
C PRO A 127 4.55 11.97 -0.72
N ALA A 128 5.40 11.29 0.06
CA ALA A 128 5.43 11.42 1.52
C ALA A 128 6.02 12.76 2.02
N LEU A 129 7.03 13.31 1.32
CA LEU A 129 7.81 14.46 1.79
C LEU A 129 7.03 15.79 1.74
N MET A 130 5.84 15.81 2.30
CA MET A 130 4.99 17.00 2.46
C MET A 130 4.21 16.95 3.80
N PRO A 131 4.90 16.96 4.95
CA PRO A 131 4.26 16.71 6.25
C PRO A 131 3.13 17.68 6.58
N LYS A 132 3.20 18.94 6.13
CA LYS A 132 2.11 19.92 6.32
C LYS A 132 0.83 19.54 5.56
N VAL A 133 0.95 18.98 4.36
CA VAL A 133 -0.19 18.52 3.57
C VAL A 133 -0.74 17.24 4.19
N LEU A 134 0.14 16.30 4.56
CA LEU A 134 -0.25 15.06 5.23
C LEU A 134 -0.99 15.30 6.53
N ALA A 135 -0.58 16.27 7.34
CA ALA A 135 -1.31 16.65 8.56
C ALA A 135 -2.75 17.10 8.26
N LYS A 136 -2.97 17.81 7.13
CA LYS A 136 -4.32 18.18 6.69
C LYS A 136 -5.10 16.94 6.19
N VAL A 137 -4.45 16.06 5.43
CA VAL A 137 -5.07 14.82 4.95
C VAL A 137 -5.47 13.93 6.13
N CYS A 138 -4.62 13.77 7.14
CA CYS A 138 -4.94 12.98 8.33
C CYS A 138 -6.14 13.52 9.11
N LYS A 139 -6.32 14.84 9.14
CA LYS A 139 -7.52 15.48 9.77
C LYS A 139 -8.79 15.30 8.94
N LEU A 140 -8.66 15.27 7.63
CA LEU A 140 -9.75 15.11 6.69
C LEU A 140 -10.19 13.64 6.55
N SER A 141 -9.26 12.70 6.65
CA SER A 141 -9.50 11.30 6.40
C SER A 141 -10.31 10.63 7.52
N THR A 142 -11.30 9.85 7.12
CA THR A 142 -12.08 8.99 8.02
C THR A 142 -11.44 7.61 8.26
N VAL A 143 -10.34 7.33 7.57
CA VAL A 143 -9.59 6.07 7.67
C VAL A 143 -8.11 6.36 7.92
N PRO A 144 -7.33 5.40 8.45
CA PRO A 144 -5.91 5.60 8.70
C PRO A 144 -5.14 5.94 7.42
N VAL A 145 -4.13 6.82 7.55
CA VAL A 145 -3.31 7.32 6.44
C VAL A 145 -1.91 6.72 6.53
N ILE A 146 -1.46 6.13 5.42
CA ILE A 146 -0.08 5.70 5.20
C ILE A 146 0.58 6.74 4.27
N ALA A 147 1.85 7.08 4.52
CA ALA A 147 2.64 7.93 3.63
C ALA A 147 3.70 7.11 2.91
N GLY A 148 3.84 7.32 1.61
CA GLY A 148 4.80 6.59 0.78
C GLY A 148 5.52 7.47 -0.23
N GLY A 149 6.65 6.95 -0.72
CA GLY A 149 7.48 7.60 -1.74
C GLY A 149 8.45 8.64 -1.19
N LEU A 150 9.67 8.58 -1.68
CA LEU A 150 10.79 9.50 -1.43
C LEU A 150 11.34 9.52 0.01
N VAL A 151 10.86 8.69 0.91
CA VAL A 151 11.36 8.60 2.29
C VAL A 151 12.77 8.03 2.29
N SER A 152 13.73 8.75 2.87
CA SER A 152 15.15 8.45 2.77
C SER A 152 15.84 8.15 4.10
N ASP A 153 15.36 8.69 5.21
CA ASP A 153 16.01 8.62 6.51
C ASP A 153 15.02 8.63 7.69
N LYS A 154 15.58 8.55 8.89
CA LYS A 154 14.82 8.53 10.14
C LYS A 154 14.10 9.87 10.42
N GLU A 155 14.67 10.96 9.98
CA GLU A 155 14.09 12.30 10.21
C GLU A 155 12.81 12.45 9.40
N ASP A 156 12.81 11.98 8.14
CA ASP A 156 11.60 11.87 7.32
C ASP A 156 10.51 11.05 8.02
N VAL A 157 10.89 9.86 8.51
CA VAL A 157 9.96 8.96 9.22
C VAL A 157 9.33 9.66 10.43
N MET A 158 10.16 10.32 11.26
CA MET A 158 9.68 11.02 12.45
C MET A 158 8.76 12.20 12.12
N ALA A 159 9.11 12.99 11.10
CA ALA A 159 8.29 14.12 10.66
C ALA A 159 6.90 13.65 10.16
N LEU A 160 6.86 12.54 9.45
CA LEU A 160 5.63 11.96 8.92
C LEU A 160 4.74 11.40 10.03
N LEU A 161 5.31 10.69 11.00
CA LEU A 161 4.56 10.20 12.17
C LEU A 161 3.99 11.36 13.00
N GLN A 162 4.75 12.44 13.18
CA GLN A 162 4.28 13.65 13.84
C GLN A 162 3.14 14.34 13.08
N ALA A 163 3.12 14.22 11.74
CA ALA A 163 2.01 14.71 10.91
C ALA A 163 0.71 13.91 11.09
N GLY A 164 0.76 12.75 11.75
CA GLY A 164 -0.40 11.94 12.08
C GLY A 164 -0.60 10.72 11.20
N VAL A 165 0.35 10.37 10.30
CA VAL A 165 0.26 9.11 9.56
C VAL A 165 0.49 7.93 10.50
N VAL A 166 -0.17 6.82 10.24
CA VAL A 166 -0.06 5.62 11.08
C VAL A 166 1.11 4.72 10.67
N SER A 167 1.60 4.90 9.44
CA SER A 167 2.68 4.08 8.91
C SER A 167 3.33 4.73 7.69
N ILE A 168 4.55 4.30 7.38
CA ILE A 168 5.30 4.70 6.19
C ILE A 168 5.52 3.47 5.32
N SER A 169 5.31 3.60 4.00
CA SER A 169 5.68 2.60 3.02
C SER A 169 6.95 3.02 2.29
N SER A 170 7.91 2.13 2.15
CA SER A 170 9.17 2.44 1.49
C SER A 170 9.75 1.23 0.75
N THR A 171 10.28 1.49 -0.44
CA THR A 171 11.15 0.56 -1.18
C THR A 171 12.62 0.72 -0.81
N ASN A 172 12.95 1.70 0.03
CA ASN A 172 14.29 1.90 0.53
C ASN A 172 14.56 0.94 1.70
N GLU A 173 15.32 -0.10 1.42
CA GLU A 173 15.62 -1.17 2.39
C GLU A 173 16.31 -0.68 3.66
N LYS A 174 17.05 0.45 3.60
CA LYS A 174 17.67 1.05 4.78
C LYS A 174 16.63 1.52 5.81
N ILE A 175 15.43 1.87 5.35
CA ILE A 175 14.33 2.30 6.21
C ILE A 175 13.69 1.11 6.94
N TRP A 176 13.73 -0.10 6.36
CA TRP A 176 13.08 -1.28 6.92
C TRP A 176 13.68 -1.73 8.26
N PHE A 177 14.93 -1.37 8.52
CA PHE A 177 15.71 -1.78 9.70
C PHE A 177 16.04 -0.61 10.66
N LEU A 178 15.28 0.49 10.60
CA LEU A 178 15.43 1.65 11.49
C LEU A 178 14.82 1.40 12.88
#